data_80fe553948b8cf1f863b355ab79200ba
#
_entry.id   80fe553948b8cf1f863b355ab79200ba
#
_cell.length_a   1.000
_cell.length_b   1.000
_cell.length_c   1.000
_cell.angle_alpha   90.00
_cell.angle_beta   90.00
_cell.angle_gamma   90.00
#
_symmetry.space_group_name_H-M   'P 1'
#
loop_
_entity.id
_entity.type
_entity.pdbx_description
1 polymer ?
#
loop_
_entity_poly.entity_id
_entity_poly.type
_entity_poly.pdbx_seq_one_letter_code
_entity_poly.pdbx_strand_id
1 'polypeptide(L)'
;MTRPAARTRRQALNELLGLVGLLMGGGLLAAQGSQTLAARPVAGAANPPAARPSRDPATQAPARRDAIGTLDRNLITAASAGDQALVSRLLAAGASARAADEHGRSALLAAVQNRRTEVARTLMLAGADVNLKDADANSPFLLAAATGQADMVRLALTHGADLSSTDRYHGTALIVASQQGHVEVVKLLLKAGIAVDHVNDLGWTALLEAVILGDGSARYEDTVQLLLDAGADANLADREGVTPTRHARQRGYKTMVKMLMRVRGH
;
A
#
# COMPACT_ATOMS: atom_id res chain seq x y z
N MET A 1 -27.93 -21.33 -8.24
CA MET A 1 -27.01 -20.20 -7.98
C MET A 1 -27.26 -19.72 -6.56
N THR A 2 -26.46 -20.20 -5.62
CA THR A 2 -26.54 -19.84 -4.19
C THR A 2 -25.87 -18.49 -4.01
N ARG A 3 -26.60 -17.47 -3.53
CA ARG A 3 -26.04 -16.18 -3.11
C ARG A 3 -25.01 -16.44 -2.01
N PRO A 4 -23.81 -15.85 -2.07
CA PRO A 4 -22.89 -15.94 -0.96
C PRO A 4 -23.55 -15.33 0.29
N ALA A 5 -23.41 -16.03 1.42
CA ALA A 5 -23.93 -15.57 2.71
C ALA A 5 -23.35 -14.20 3.04
N ALA A 6 -24.22 -13.26 3.45
CA ALA A 6 -23.83 -11.93 3.85
C ALA A 6 -22.82 -12.02 5.02
N ARG A 7 -21.60 -11.52 4.83
CA ARG A 7 -20.59 -11.40 5.89
C ARG A 7 -21.17 -10.59 7.05
N THR A 8 -21.04 -11.11 8.26
CA THR A 8 -21.48 -10.35 9.44
C THR A 8 -20.54 -9.16 9.68
N ARG A 9 -21.07 -8.03 10.15
CA ARG A 9 -20.34 -6.80 10.53
C ARG A 9 -19.10 -7.12 11.39
N ARG A 10 -19.23 -8.08 12.31
CA ARG A 10 -18.16 -8.50 13.21
C ARG A 10 -17.04 -9.24 12.48
N GLN A 11 -17.35 -10.01 11.43
CA GLN A 11 -16.34 -10.69 10.61
C GLN A 11 -15.58 -9.68 9.75
N ALA A 12 -16.29 -8.74 9.10
CA ALA A 12 -15.66 -7.68 8.32
C ALA A 12 -14.76 -6.78 9.20
N LEU A 13 -15.23 -6.44 10.43
CA LEU A 13 -14.46 -5.66 11.39
C LEU A 13 -13.20 -6.40 11.87
N ASN A 14 -13.31 -7.69 12.15
CA ASN A 14 -12.17 -8.51 12.58
C ASN A 14 -11.16 -8.72 11.45
N GLU A 15 -11.59 -8.85 10.22
CA GLU A 15 -10.72 -8.94 9.06
C GLU A 15 -9.99 -7.61 8.80
N LEU A 16 -10.70 -6.47 8.93
CA LEU A 16 -10.10 -5.13 8.84
C LEU A 16 -9.08 -4.87 9.95
N LEU A 17 -9.40 -5.21 11.19
CA LEU A 17 -8.50 -5.08 12.33
C LEU A 17 -7.32 -6.06 12.23
N GLY A 18 -7.53 -7.26 11.70
CA GLY A 18 -6.49 -8.25 11.42
C GLY A 18 -5.53 -7.78 10.33
N LEU A 19 -6.02 -7.05 9.33
CA LEU A 19 -5.19 -6.48 8.25
C LEU A 19 -4.29 -5.35 8.74
N VAL A 20 -4.80 -4.49 9.62
CA VAL A 20 -3.98 -3.46 10.26
C VAL A 20 -2.85 -4.09 11.06
N GLY A 21 -3.11 -5.20 11.76
CA GLY A 21 -2.10 -5.99 12.46
C GLY A 21 -1.09 -6.64 11.50
N LEU A 22 -1.51 -7.12 10.34
CA LEU A 22 -0.65 -7.74 9.33
C LEU A 22 0.21 -6.72 8.59
N LEU A 23 -0.32 -5.53 8.30
CA LEU A 23 0.42 -4.41 7.70
C LEU A 23 1.45 -3.82 8.67
N MET A 24 1.19 -3.90 9.99
CA MET A 24 2.11 -3.42 11.03
C MET A 24 3.06 -4.53 11.54
N GLY A 25 2.74 -5.82 11.32
CA GLY A 25 3.45 -6.99 11.85
C GLY A 25 4.37 -7.73 10.89
N GLY A 26 4.56 -7.27 9.67
CA GLY A 26 5.38 -7.92 8.64
C GLY A 26 6.90 -7.82 8.82
N GLY A 27 7.40 -7.88 10.04
CA GLY A 27 8.81 -7.80 10.33
C GLY A 27 9.24 -8.77 11.45
N LEU A 28 9.05 -10.07 11.29
CA LEU A 28 9.89 -11.09 11.93
C LEU A 28 9.44 -12.51 11.52
N LEU A 29 9.98 -13.05 10.44
CA LEU A 29 10.14 -14.49 10.31
C LEU A 29 11.60 -14.75 9.97
N ALA A 30 12.27 -15.23 11.01
CA ALA A 30 13.67 -15.55 11.08
C ALA A 30 14.08 -16.56 10.01
N ALA A 31 15.19 -16.27 9.35
CA ALA A 31 16.01 -17.24 8.65
C ALA A 31 16.50 -18.29 9.68
N GLN A 32 15.93 -19.47 9.66
CA GLN A 32 16.58 -20.65 10.26
C GLN A 32 17.50 -21.25 9.21
N GLY A 33 18.79 -21.16 9.52
CA GLY A 33 19.87 -21.72 8.76
C GLY A 33 19.80 -23.23 8.70
N SER A 34 19.92 -23.78 7.50
CA SER A 34 20.32 -25.16 7.30
C SER A 34 21.78 -25.19 6.90
N GLN A 35 22.62 -25.60 7.85
CA GLN A 35 23.99 -26.00 7.58
C GLN A 35 23.98 -27.32 6.83
N THR A 36 24.51 -27.35 5.61
CA THR A 36 24.86 -28.59 4.95
C THR A 36 26.37 -28.68 4.74
N LEU A 37 26.89 -29.80 5.19
CA LEU A 37 28.28 -30.22 5.22
C LEU A 37 29.02 -30.02 3.88
N ALA A 38 30.27 -29.57 4.02
CA ALA A 38 31.28 -29.56 2.96
C ALA A 38 31.66 -30.97 2.53
N ALA A 39 31.60 -31.24 1.23
CA ALA A 39 32.26 -32.38 0.60
C ALA A 39 33.53 -31.90 -0.09
N ARG A 40 34.65 -32.59 0.19
CA ARG A 40 35.99 -32.34 -0.34
C ARG A 40 36.07 -32.69 -1.85
N PRO A 41 36.89 -31.97 -2.64
CA PRO A 41 37.06 -32.25 -4.07
C PRO A 41 38.01 -33.42 -4.32
N VAL A 42 37.65 -34.28 -5.27
CA VAL A 42 38.52 -35.29 -5.87
C VAL A 42 39.12 -34.67 -7.12
N ALA A 43 40.47 -34.72 -7.21
CA ALA A 43 41.24 -34.23 -8.34
C ALA A 43 41.19 -35.22 -9.50
N GLY A 44 41.19 -34.67 -10.72
CA GLY A 44 41.75 -35.30 -11.89
C GLY A 44 40.79 -35.60 -13.03
N ALA A 45 40.73 -34.73 -14.04
CA ALA A 45 40.59 -35.11 -15.44
C ALA A 45 40.88 -33.89 -16.35
N ALA A 46 41.61 -34.19 -17.42
CA ALA A 46 42.26 -33.28 -18.38
C ALA A 46 41.32 -32.30 -19.07
N ASN A 47 41.80 -31.09 -19.31
CA ASN A 47 41.19 -30.07 -20.15
C ASN A 47 41.09 -30.50 -21.62
N PRO A 48 39.89 -30.45 -22.23
CA PRO A 48 39.78 -30.39 -23.69
C PRO A 48 39.99 -28.94 -24.18
N PRO A 49 40.43 -28.71 -25.45
CA PRO A 49 40.78 -27.39 -25.94
C PRO A 49 39.56 -26.46 -26.02
N ALA A 50 39.82 -25.21 -25.71
CA ALA A 50 38.84 -24.12 -25.70
C ALA A 50 38.09 -23.98 -27.03
N ALA A 51 36.81 -24.28 -27.02
CA ALA A 51 35.88 -23.95 -28.10
C ALA A 51 35.69 -22.41 -28.14
N ARG A 52 35.91 -21.83 -29.33
CA ARG A 52 35.63 -20.41 -29.58
C ARG A 52 34.13 -20.16 -29.31
N PRO A 53 33.74 -19.07 -28.62
CA PRO A 53 32.33 -18.78 -28.39
C PRO A 53 31.62 -18.51 -29.73
N SER A 54 30.62 -19.29 -30.04
CA SER A 54 29.74 -19.08 -31.19
C SER A 54 28.96 -17.77 -30.98
N ARG A 55 29.08 -16.86 -31.95
CA ARG A 55 28.38 -15.58 -32.00
C ARG A 55 26.95 -15.77 -32.57
N ASP A 56 26.17 -16.67 -32.04
CA ASP A 56 24.82 -16.88 -32.53
C ASP A 56 23.86 -15.98 -31.69
N PRO A 57 23.21 -14.97 -32.30
CA PRO A 57 22.32 -14.05 -31.59
C PRO A 57 21.10 -14.78 -30.95
N ALA A 58 20.73 -15.96 -31.46
CA ALA A 58 19.65 -16.77 -30.90
C ALA A 58 19.97 -17.39 -29.52
N THR A 59 21.28 -17.66 -29.24
CA THR A 59 21.72 -18.26 -27.97
C THR A 59 21.87 -17.24 -26.85
N GLN A 60 21.91 -15.93 -27.17
CA GLN A 60 22.05 -14.86 -26.18
C GLN A 60 20.74 -14.33 -25.65
N ALA A 61 19.60 -14.61 -26.30
CA ALA A 61 18.29 -14.11 -25.91
C ALA A 61 17.76 -14.66 -24.57
N PRO A 62 17.86 -15.97 -24.27
CA PRO A 62 17.42 -16.50 -22.96
C PRO A 62 18.30 -16.01 -21.82
N ALA A 63 19.62 -16.01 -21.96
CA ALA A 63 20.54 -15.54 -20.91
C ALA A 63 20.35 -14.07 -20.54
N ARG A 64 19.98 -13.21 -21.50
CA ARG A 64 19.65 -11.81 -21.24
C ARG A 64 18.31 -11.66 -20.52
N ARG A 65 17.29 -12.46 -20.86
CA ARG A 65 15.98 -12.45 -20.16
C ARG A 65 16.14 -12.90 -18.73
N ASP A 66 16.89 -13.96 -18.46
CA ASP A 66 17.14 -14.46 -17.11
C ASP A 66 17.98 -13.46 -16.28
N ALA A 67 18.92 -12.76 -16.90
CA ALA A 67 19.71 -11.72 -16.25
C ALA A 67 18.86 -10.50 -15.87
N ILE A 68 17.93 -10.07 -16.73
CA ILE A 68 16.99 -8.97 -16.44
C ILE A 68 16.08 -9.36 -15.28
N GLY A 69 15.47 -10.54 -15.32
CA GLY A 69 14.62 -11.02 -14.22
C GLY A 69 15.35 -11.16 -12.88
N THR A 70 16.66 -11.43 -12.89
CA THR A 70 17.50 -11.44 -11.69
C THR A 70 17.76 -10.02 -11.17
N LEU A 71 18.06 -9.07 -12.06
CA LEU A 71 18.25 -7.66 -11.69
C LEU A 71 16.98 -7.08 -11.06
N ASP A 72 15.82 -7.38 -11.60
CA ASP A 72 14.53 -6.90 -11.09
C ASP A 72 14.24 -7.46 -9.70
N ARG A 73 14.46 -8.75 -9.46
CA ARG A 73 14.32 -9.35 -8.12
C ARG A 73 15.29 -8.74 -7.11
N ASN A 74 16.53 -8.51 -7.51
CA ASN A 74 17.53 -7.85 -6.67
C ASN A 74 17.13 -6.40 -6.36
N LEU A 75 16.50 -5.70 -7.33
CA LEU A 75 15.99 -4.34 -7.12
C LEU A 75 14.89 -4.31 -6.04
N ILE A 76 13.94 -5.26 -6.07
CA ILE A 76 12.88 -5.38 -5.06
C ILE A 76 13.51 -5.65 -3.69
N THR A 77 14.49 -6.55 -3.61
CA THR A 77 15.19 -6.88 -2.36
C THR A 77 15.96 -5.68 -1.80
N ALA A 78 16.74 -5.01 -2.65
CA ALA A 78 17.50 -3.81 -2.27
C ALA A 78 16.58 -2.67 -1.82
N ALA A 79 15.45 -2.49 -2.51
CA ALA A 79 14.43 -1.49 -2.15
C ALA A 79 13.79 -1.79 -0.79
N SER A 80 13.46 -3.04 -0.51
CA SER A 80 12.95 -3.49 0.79
C SER A 80 13.95 -3.22 1.92
N ALA A 81 15.23 -3.51 1.69
CA ALA A 81 16.31 -3.27 2.65
C ALA A 81 16.60 -1.77 2.86
N GLY A 82 16.30 -0.93 1.86
CA GLY A 82 16.64 0.49 1.88
C GLY A 82 18.06 0.79 1.42
N ASP A 83 18.71 -0.15 0.69
CA ASP A 83 20.05 0.03 0.15
C ASP A 83 20.03 0.94 -1.08
N GLN A 84 20.10 2.25 -0.82
CA GLN A 84 20.07 3.30 -1.83
C GLN A 84 21.18 3.14 -2.89
N ALA A 85 22.39 2.76 -2.46
CA ALA A 85 23.52 2.62 -3.35
C ALA A 85 23.34 1.42 -4.31
N LEU A 86 22.82 0.30 -3.78
CA LEU A 86 22.54 -0.88 -4.59
C LEU A 86 21.37 -0.64 -5.54
N VAL A 87 20.30 0.03 -5.08
CA VAL A 87 19.16 0.43 -5.94
C VAL A 87 19.64 1.25 -7.12
N SER A 88 20.46 2.29 -6.89
CA SER A 88 20.98 3.14 -7.95
C SER A 88 21.85 2.35 -8.95
N ARG A 89 22.70 1.44 -8.46
CA ARG A 89 23.53 0.56 -9.33
C ARG A 89 22.68 -0.40 -10.16
N LEU A 90 21.65 -1.00 -9.57
CA LEU A 90 20.76 -1.94 -10.27
C LEU A 90 19.96 -1.24 -11.37
N LEU A 91 19.43 -0.04 -11.09
CA LEU A 91 18.75 0.78 -12.10
C LEU A 91 19.69 1.15 -13.25
N ALA A 92 20.93 1.57 -12.94
CA ALA A 92 21.95 1.87 -13.95
C ALA A 92 22.37 0.62 -14.76
N ALA A 93 22.31 -0.57 -14.17
CA ALA A 93 22.55 -1.86 -14.82
C ALA A 93 21.38 -2.35 -15.68
N GLY A 94 20.26 -1.62 -15.71
CA GLY A 94 19.09 -1.93 -16.54
C GLY A 94 17.96 -2.68 -15.82
N ALA A 95 17.97 -2.75 -14.49
CA ALA A 95 16.79 -3.23 -13.75
C ALA A 95 15.60 -2.32 -14.02
N SER A 96 14.41 -2.91 -14.20
CA SER A 96 13.21 -2.16 -14.49
C SER A 96 12.55 -1.65 -13.18
N ALA A 97 12.41 -0.34 -13.04
CA ALA A 97 11.67 0.27 -11.94
C ALA A 97 10.20 -0.12 -11.93
N ARG A 98 9.65 -0.63 -13.05
CA ARG A 98 8.26 -1.09 -13.19
C ARG A 98 8.08 -2.60 -13.01
N ALA A 99 9.16 -3.34 -12.84
CA ALA A 99 9.07 -4.77 -12.62
C ALA A 99 8.39 -5.09 -11.28
N ALA A 100 7.68 -6.22 -11.28
CA ALA A 100 7.08 -6.80 -10.09
C ALA A 100 7.46 -8.27 -9.99
N ASP A 101 7.43 -8.80 -8.76
CA ASP A 101 7.62 -10.22 -8.51
C ASP A 101 6.35 -11.04 -8.86
N GLU A 102 6.38 -12.32 -8.60
CA GLU A 102 5.29 -13.28 -8.84
C GLU A 102 4.00 -12.95 -8.06
N HIS A 103 4.11 -12.15 -7.01
CA HIS A 103 2.97 -11.65 -6.21
C HIS A 103 2.50 -10.26 -6.65
N GLY A 104 3.06 -9.72 -7.73
CA GLY A 104 2.76 -8.35 -8.19
C GLY A 104 3.45 -7.25 -7.37
N ARG A 105 4.33 -7.62 -6.42
CA ARG A 105 5.01 -6.65 -5.56
C ARG A 105 6.14 -5.97 -6.31
N SER A 106 6.02 -4.65 -6.52
CA SER A 106 7.08 -3.84 -7.14
C SER A 106 8.16 -3.42 -6.13
N ALA A 107 9.32 -2.99 -6.64
CA ALA A 107 10.36 -2.40 -5.81
C ALA A 107 9.87 -1.16 -5.05
N LEU A 108 9.02 -0.34 -5.68
CA LEU A 108 8.42 0.83 -5.04
C LEU A 108 7.48 0.43 -3.90
N LEU A 109 6.62 -0.58 -4.11
CA LEU A 109 5.74 -1.07 -3.04
C LEU A 109 6.54 -1.61 -1.86
N ALA A 110 7.61 -2.37 -2.12
CA ALA A 110 8.51 -2.89 -1.08
C ALA A 110 9.20 -1.76 -0.29
N ALA A 111 9.63 -0.68 -0.97
CA ALA A 111 10.21 0.50 -0.33
C ALA A 111 9.21 1.22 0.57
N VAL A 112 7.98 1.44 0.10
CA VAL A 112 6.90 2.08 0.88
C VAL A 112 6.53 1.24 2.09
N GLN A 113 6.39 -0.08 1.93
CA GLN A 113 6.10 -1.02 3.02
C GLN A 113 7.12 -0.93 4.15
N ASN A 114 8.39 -0.76 3.81
CA ASN A 114 9.50 -0.66 4.77
C ASN A 114 9.89 0.78 5.12
N ARG A 115 9.07 1.77 4.74
CA ARG A 115 9.29 3.21 5.02
C ARG A 115 10.63 3.73 4.50
N ARG A 116 11.10 3.24 3.34
CA ARG A 116 12.38 3.62 2.70
C ARG A 116 12.17 4.82 1.78
N THR A 117 11.93 5.99 2.35
CA THR A 117 11.50 7.21 1.63
C THR A 117 12.44 7.60 0.51
N GLU A 118 13.77 7.62 0.75
CA GLU A 118 14.74 8.03 -0.27
C GLU A 118 14.84 7.01 -1.42
N VAL A 119 14.79 5.72 -1.10
CA VAL A 119 14.73 4.65 -2.12
C VAL A 119 13.46 4.79 -2.96
N ALA A 120 12.31 5.00 -2.31
CA ALA A 120 11.04 5.17 -3.02
C ALA A 120 11.07 6.41 -3.94
N ARG A 121 11.66 7.53 -3.49
CA ARG A 121 11.88 8.72 -4.31
C ARG A 121 12.71 8.40 -5.56
N THR A 122 13.83 7.68 -5.40
CA THR A 122 14.68 7.27 -6.51
C THR A 122 13.95 6.39 -7.50
N LEU A 123 13.16 5.43 -7.01
CA LEU A 123 12.35 4.56 -7.85
C LEU A 123 11.29 5.32 -8.64
N MET A 124 10.59 6.28 -8.01
CA MET A 124 9.60 7.12 -8.71
C MET A 124 10.26 7.99 -9.79
N LEU A 125 11.43 8.58 -9.50
CA LEU A 125 12.21 9.32 -10.50
C LEU A 125 12.68 8.43 -11.66
N ALA A 126 12.92 7.15 -11.41
CA ALA A 126 13.23 6.14 -12.43
C ALA A 126 11.98 5.60 -13.17
N GLY A 127 10.79 6.16 -12.89
CA GLY A 127 9.54 5.81 -13.57
C GLY A 127 8.80 4.62 -12.98
N ALA A 128 9.02 4.29 -11.69
CA ALA A 128 8.19 3.32 -10.98
C ALA A 128 6.73 3.79 -10.92
N ASP A 129 5.81 2.86 -11.09
CA ASP A 129 4.37 3.13 -11.07
C ASP A 129 3.84 3.15 -9.63
N VAL A 130 3.30 4.31 -9.22
CA VAL A 130 2.72 4.52 -7.89
C VAL A 130 1.35 3.82 -7.71
N ASN A 131 0.73 3.39 -8.83
CA ASN A 131 -0.59 2.78 -8.87
C ASN A 131 -0.54 1.26 -9.08
N LEU A 132 0.64 0.69 -9.35
CA LEU A 132 0.77 -0.76 -9.59
C LEU A 132 0.37 -1.54 -8.35
N LYS A 133 -0.68 -2.36 -8.50
CA LYS A 133 -1.22 -3.18 -7.41
C LYS A 133 -0.56 -4.55 -7.35
N ASP A 134 -0.34 -5.02 -6.14
CA ASP A 134 0.02 -6.42 -5.87
C ASP A 134 -1.23 -7.34 -5.88
N ALA A 135 -1.01 -8.62 -5.59
CA ALA A 135 -2.07 -9.63 -5.53
C ALA A 135 -3.12 -9.35 -4.45
N ASP A 136 -2.79 -8.54 -3.45
CA ASP A 136 -3.68 -8.12 -2.37
C ASP A 136 -4.37 -6.77 -2.65
N ALA A 137 -4.25 -6.25 -3.87
CA ALA A 137 -4.74 -4.95 -4.32
C ALA A 137 -4.10 -3.74 -3.58
N ASN A 138 -2.91 -3.91 -2.99
CA ASN A 138 -2.15 -2.81 -2.43
C ASN A 138 -1.33 -2.14 -3.54
N SER A 139 -1.43 -0.83 -3.65
CA SER A 139 -0.49 -0.03 -4.44
C SER A 139 0.42 0.79 -3.53
N PRO A 140 1.58 1.28 -4.02
CA PRO A 140 2.42 2.20 -3.25
C PRO A 140 1.66 3.41 -2.70
N PHE A 141 0.75 3.99 -3.50
CA PHE A 141 -0.08 5.12 -3.10
C PHE A 141 -1.06 4.76 -1.98
N LEU A 142 -1.84 3.68 -2.16
CA LEU A 142 -2.82 3.24 -1.14
C LEU A 142 -2.13 2.85 0.16
N LEU A 143 -1.00 2.13 0.08
CA LEU A 143 -0.23 1.73 1.27
C LEU A 143 0.37 2.93 2.01
N ALA A 144 0.89 3.93 1.27
CA ALA A 144 1.38 5.17 1.88
C ALA A 144 0.27 5.90 2.64
N ALA A 145 -0.95 5.95 2.08
CA ALA A 145 -2.11 6.54 2.73
C ALA A 145 -2.54 5.76 3.97
N ALA A 146 -2.63 4.43 3.89
CA ALA A 146 -3.02 3.56 5.00
C ALA A 146 -2.02 3.57 6.16
N THR A 147 -0.74 3.85 5.90
CA THR A 147 0.34 3.86 6.91
C THR A 147 0.79 5.25 7.33
N GLY A 148 0.06 6.30 6.91
CA GLY A 148 0.28 7.68 7.33
C GLY A 148 1.57 8.32 6.83
N GLN A 149 2.11 7.82 5.70
CA GLN A 149 3.36 8.31 5.12
C GLN A 149 3.12 9.57 4.27
N ALA A 150 2.87 10.73 4.91
CA ALA A 150 2.46 11.96 4.24
C ALA A 150 3.43 12.40 3.13
N ASP A 151 4.74 12.28 3.34
CA ASP A 151 5.75 12.62 2.32
C ASP A 151 5.67 11.70 1.10
N MET A 152 5.37 10.41 1.32
CA MET A 152 5.16 9.45 0.24
C MET A 152 3.89 9.74 -0.53
N VAL A 153 2.79 10.07 0.18
CA VAL A 153 1.53 10.48 -0.46
C VAL A 153 1.74 11.74 -1.31
N ARG A 154 2.43 12.76 -0.77
CA ARG A 154 2.76 13.98 -1.52
C ARG A 154 3.55 13.68 -2.78
N LEU A 155 4.56 12.81 -2.67
CA LEU A 155 5.39 12.41 -3.79
C LEU A 155 4.58 11.59 -4.82
N ALA A 156 3.74 10.64 -4.37
CA ALA A 156 2.88 9.86 -5.25
C ALA A 156 1.90 10.75 -6.03
N LEU A 157 1.30 11.76 -5.40
CA LEU A 157 0.42 12.73 -6.05
C LEU A 157 1.14 13.49 -7.17
N THR A 158 2.42 13.85 -7.01
CA THR A 158 3.20 14.50 -8.07
C THR A 158 3.62 13.54 -9.19
N HIS A 159 3.55 12.22 -8.96
CA HIS A 159 3.87 11.17 -9.93
C HIS A 159 2.64 10.45 -10.49
N GLY A 160 1.48 11.10 -10.47
CA GLY A 160 0.27 10.60 -11.13
C GLY A 160 -0.48 9.53 -10.33
N ALA A 161 -0.55 9.68 -9.01
CA ALA A 161 -1.41 8.82 -8.19
C ALA A 161 -2.87 8.92 -8.64
N ASP A 162 -3.50 7.78 -8.87
CA ASP A 162 -4.91 7.68 -9.21
C ASP A 162 -5.78 7.79 -7.95
N LEU A 163 -6.44 8.93 -7.80
CA LEU A 163 -7.33 9.20 -6.66
C LEU A 163 -8.57 8.31 -6.62
N SER A 164 -8.95 7.71 -7.75
CA SER A 164 -10.08 6.77 -7.84
C SER A 164 -9.67 5.33 -7.52
N SER A 165 -8.37 5.04 -7.40
CA SER A 165 -7.84 3.71 -7.07
C SER A 165 -8.32 3.25 -5.70
N THR A 166 -8.72 1.98 -5.61
CA THR A 166 -9.27 1.39 -4.38
C THR A 166 -8.49 0.15 -3.96
N ASP A 167 -8.53 -0.18 -2.68
CA ASP A 167 -8.06 -1.44 -2.13
C ASP A 167 -9.03 -2.61 -2.46
N ARG A 168 -8.79 -3.80 -1.88
CA ARG A 168 -9.62 -5.00 -2.06
C ARG A 168 -11.04 -4.89 -1.49
N TYR A 169 -11.32 -3.88 -0.65
CA TYR A 169 -12.64 -3.59 -0.08
C TYR A 169 -13.30 -2.38 -0.75
N HIS A 170 -12.81 -1.99 -1.91
CA HIS A 170 -13.21 -0.77 -2.62
C HIS A 170 -13.04 0.51 -1.80
N GLY A 171 -12.12 0.52 -0.82
CA GLY A 171 -11.75 1.70 -0.05
C GLY A 171 -10.73 2.56 -0.79
N THR A 172 -11.01 3.85 -0.97
CA THR A 172 -10.06 4.82 -1.54
C THR A 172 -8.95 5.19 -0.53
N ALA A 173 -7.91 5.87 -0.99
CA ALA A 173 -6.86 6.40 -0.12
C ALA A 173 -7.41 7.28 1.02
N LEU A 174 -8.50 8.03 0.79
CA LEU A 174 -9.14 8.84 1.82
C LEU A 174 -9.80 7.97 2.89
N ILE A 175 -10.48 6.91 2.50
CA ILE A 175 -11.12 5.96 3.43
C ILE A 175 -10.08 5.33 4.34
N VAL A 176 -9.01 4.74 3.79
CA VAL A 176 -7.99 4.06 4.59
C VAL A 176 -7.19 5.01 5.49
N ALA A 177 -6.96 6.25 5.05
CA ALA A 177 -6.31 7.27 5.87
C ALA A 177 -7.21 7.75 7.02
N SER A 178 -8.51 7.91 6.76
CA SER A 178 -9.49 8.36 7.76
C SER A 178 -9.74 7.28 8.82
N GLN A 179 -9.75 6.01 8.42
CA GLN A 179 -9.81 4.86 9.31
C GLN A 179 -8.74 4.88 10.40
N GLN A 180 -7.53 5.32 10.03
CA GLN A 180 -6.37 5.37 10.93
C GLN A 180 -6.17 6.73 11.62
N GLY A 181 -6.98 7.74 11.27
CA GLY A 181 -6.83 9.09 11.79
C GLY A 181 -5.52 9.76 11.35
N HIS A 182 -5.08 9.51 10.12
CA HIS A 182 -3.88 10.11 9.54
C HIS A 182 -4.16 11.52 9.00
N VAL A 183 -4.34 12.48 9.91
CA VAL A 183 -4.82 13.85 9.67
C VAL A 183 -4.08 14.53 8.52
N GLU A 184 -2.75 14.48 8.49
CA GLU A 184 -1.97 15.13 7.42
C GLU A 184 -2.17 14.47 6.05
N VAL A 185 -2.32 13.15 6.00
CA VAL A 185 -2.64 12.44 4.76
C VAL A 185 -4.05 12.78 4.28
N VAL A 186 -5.03 12.79 5.18
CA VAL A 186 -6.42 13.22 4.87
C VAL A 186 -6.42 14.61 4.26
N LYS A 187 -5.72 15.56 4.87
CA LYS A 187 -5.59 16.93 4.37
C LYS A 187 -4.97 17.02 2.97
N LEU A 188 -3.92 16.23 2.71
CA LEU A 188 -3.28 16.17 1.39
C LEU A 188 -4.23 15.62 0.32
N LEU A 189 -4.96 14.55 0.63
CA LEU A 189 -5.89 13.90 -0.29
C LEU A 189 -7.09 14.80 -0.61
N LEU A 190 -7.67 15.45 0.40
CA LEU A 190 -8.76 16.41 0.21
C LEU A 190 -8.32 17.59 -0.66
N LYS A 191 -7.12 18.14 -0.42
CA LYS A 191 -6.53 19.18 -1.25
C LYS A 191 -6.29 18.73 -2.71
N ALA A 192 -6.02 17.46 -2.92
CA ALA A 192 -5.84 16.88 -4.25
C ALA A 192 -7.16 16.63 -4.99
N GLY A 193 -8.32 16.82 -4.34
CA GLY A 193 -9.64 16.68 -4.95
C GLY A 193 -10.17 15.24 -5.00
N ILE A 194 -9.75 14.39 -4.05
CA ILE A 194 -10.32 13.04 -3.95
C ILE A 194 -11.81 13.08 -3.61
N ALA A 195 -12.59 12.11 -4.15
CA ALA A 195 -14.02 12.00 -3.85
C ALA A 195 -14.24 11.76 -2.34
N VAL A 196 -14.93 12.71 -1.69
CA VAL A 196 -15.12 12.72 -0.23
C VAL A 196 -16.08 11.64 0.23
N ASP A 197 -17.18 11.46 -0.51
CA ASP A 197 -18.30 10.57 -0.15
C ASP A 197 -18.27 9.22 -0.90
N HIS A 198 -17.08 8.80 -1.36
CA HIS A 198 -16.93 7.44 -1.88
C HIS A 198 -17.35 6.41 -0.82
N VAL A 199 -18.07 5.37 -1.25
CA VAL A 199 -18.60 4.31 -0.36
C VAL A 199 -17.90 2.99 -0.68
N ASN A 200 -17.31 2.37 0.34
CA ASN A 200 -16.65 1.08 0.22
C ASN A 200 -17.63 -0.11 0.28
N ASP A 201 -17.12 -1.34 0.20
CA ASP A 201 -17.92 -2.58 0.26
C ASP A 201 -18.65 -2.78 1.60
N LEU A 202 -18.26 -2.10 2.65
CA LEU A 202 -18.97 -2.12 3.94
C LEU A 202 -20.16 -1.16 3.97
N GLY A 203 -20.31 -0.32 2.94
CA GLY A 203 -21.27 0.76 2.90
C GLY A 203 -20.82 1.98 3.69
N TRP A 204 -19.49 2.17 3.88
CA TRP A 204 -18.95 3.24 4.69
C TRP A 204 -18.20 4.28 3.85
N THR A 205 -18.43 5.55 4.17
CA THR A 205 -17.65 6.68 3.71
C THR A 205 -16.43 6.89 4.60
N ALA A 206 -15.51 7.75 4.18
CA ALA A 206 -14.37 8.18 5.01
C ALA A 206 -14.83 8.77 6.36
N LEU A 207 -15.96 9.49 6.35
CA LEU A 207 -16.57 10.05 7.57
C LEU A 207 -17.07 8.96 8.51
N LEU A 208 -17.76 7.94 7.99
CA LEU A 208 -18.22 6.78 8.78
C LEU A 208 -17.03 6.00 9.34
N GLU A 209 -15.97 5.77 8.55
CA GLU A 209 -14.76 5.08 9.01
C GLU A 209 -14.12 5.82 10.21
N ALA A 210 -13.92 7.14 10.10
CA ALA A 210 -13.35 7.94 11.18
C ALA A 210 -14.19 7.90 12.47
N VAL A 211 -15.52 7.88 12.36
CA VAL A 211 -16.42 7.83 13.51
C VAL A 211 -16.53 6.41 14.08
N ILE A 212 -16.62 5.38 13.22
CA ILE A 212 -16.86 3.99 13.64
C ILE A 212 -15.60 3.34 14.19
N LEU A 213 -14.46 3.56 13.57
CA LEU A 213 -13.20 2.92 13.96
C LEU A 213 -12.30 3.80 14.82
N GLY A 214 -12.59 5.10 14.85
CA GLY A 214 -11.92 6.05 15.73
C GLY A 214 -12.17 5.78 17.22
N ASP A 215 -11.22 6.27 18.02
CA ASP A 215 -11.26 6.17 19.50
C ASP A 215 -11.80 7.44 20.19
N GLY A 216 -12.24 8.43 19.41
CA GLY A 216 -12.74 9.72 19.91
C GLY A 216 -11.64 10.70 20.31
N SER A 217 -10.38 10.39 20.06
CA SER A 217 -9.25 11.30 20.32
C SER A 217 -9.20 12.48 19.34
N ALA A 218 -8.41 13.50 19.66
CA ALA A 218 -8.25 14.72 18.87
C ALA A 218 -7.93 14.45 17.39
N ARG A 219 -7.09 13.46 17.08
CA ARG A 219 -6.75 13.12 15.68
C ARG A 219 -7.98 12.69 14.87
N TYR A 220 -8.94 12.00 15.47
CA TYR A 220 -10.17 11.62 14.79
C TYR A 220 -11.18 12.77 14.76
N GLU A 221 -11.22 13.62 15.80
CA GLU A 221 -11.99 14.86 15.76
C GLU A 221 -11.51 15.77 14.65
N ASP A 222 -10.18 15.95 14.50
CA ASP A 222 -9.56 16.71 13.39
C ASP A 222 -9.88 16.08 12.03
N THR A 223 -9.82 14.75 11.92
CA THR A 223 -10.17 14.03 10.68
C THR A 223 -11.64 14.28 10.31
N VAL A 224 -12.55 14.16 11.26
CA VAL A 224 -13.99 14.44 11.05
C VAL A 224 -14.20 15.88 10.63
N GLN A 225 -13.54 16.85 11.29
CA GLN A 225 -13.66 18.26 10.93
C GLN A 225 -13.18 18.51 9.50
N LEU A 226 -12.00 17.99 9.11
CA LEU A 226 -11.48 18.13 7.75
C LEU A 226 -12.42 17.56 6.68
N LEU A 227 -13.02 16.40 6.95
CA LEU A 227 -13.98 15.79 6.03
C LEU A 227 -15.24 16.64 5.88
N LEU A 228 -15.77 17.17 6.99
CA LEU A 228 -16.94 18.06 6.99
C LEU A 228 -16.64 19.38 6.28
N ASP A 229 -15.48 19.98 6.50
CA ASP A 229 -15.02 21.21 5.83
C ASP A 229 -14.86 21.00 4.31
N ALA A 230 -14.54 19.77 3.89
CA ALA A 230 -14.45 19.38 2.50
C ALA A 230 -15.82 18.99 1.87
N GLY A 231 -16.91 19.10 2.61
CA GLY A 231 -18.27 18.86 2.12
C GLY A 231 -18.76 17.42 2.26
N ALA A 232 -18.17 16.61 3.16
CA ALA A 232 -18.70 15.27 3.44
C ALA A 232 -20.15 15.31 3.91
N ASP A 233 -21.01 14.49 3.32
CA ASP A 233 -22.41 14.40 3.71
C ASP A 233 -22.59 13.64 5.06
N ALA A 234 -22.85 14.40 6.11
CA ALA A 234 -23.11 13.88 7.46
C ALA A 234 -24.39 13.05 7.60
N ASN A 235 -25.19 12.93 6.52
CA ASN A 235 -26.45 12.16 6.49
C ASN A 235 -26.28 10.81 5.79
N LEU A 236 -25.19 10.57 5.06
CA LEU A 236 -24.93 9.27 4.47
C LEU A 236 -24.82 8.22 5.57
N ALA A 237 -25.77 7.31 5.55
CA ALA A 237 -25.87 6.22 6.53
C ALA A 237 -25.15 4.97 6.02
N ASP A 238 -24.74 4.10 6.94
CA ASP A 238 -24.28 2.77 6.61
C ASP A 238 -25.42 1.88 6.08
N ARG A 239 -25.12 0.62 5.75
CA ARG A 239 -26.11 -0.33 5.21
C ARG A 239 -27.26 -0.64 6.17
N GLU A 240 -27.07 -0.40 7.47
CA GLU A 240 -28.08 -0.55 8.52
C GLU A 240 -28.90 0.73 8.74
N GLY A 241 -28.67 1.76 7.93
CA GLY A 241 -29.36 3.05 8.05
C GLY A 241 -28.88 3.89 9.24
N VAL A 242 -27.68 3.62 9.77
CA VAL A 242 -27.12 4.34 10.91
C VAL A 242 -26.19 5.46 10.41
N THR A 243 -26.54 6.71 10.73
CA THR A 243 -25.77 7.88 10.32
C THR A 243 -24.50 8.08 11.18
N PRO A 244 -23.48 8.83 10.68
CA PRO A 244 -22.30 9.21 11.47
C PRO A 244 -22.67 9.83 12.83
N THR A 245 -23.66 10.72 12.86
CA THR A 245 -24.14 11.35 14.11
C THR A 245 -24.67 10.32 15.13
N ARG A 246 -25.40 9.30 14.64
CA ARG A 246 -25.93 8.26 15.52
C ARG A 246 -24.83 7.36 16.06
N HIS A 247 -23.84 6.99 15.23
CA HIS A 247 -22.65 6.27 15.66
C HIS A 247 -21.85 7.05 16.70
N ALA A 248 -21.61 8.35 16.48
CA ALA A 248 -20.90 9.20 17.43
C ALA A 248 -21.61 9.29 18.79
N ARG A 249 -22.95 9.40 18.79
CA ARG A 249 -23.78 9.38 20.03
C ARG A 249 -23.66 8.06 20.78
N GLN A 250 -23.77 6.94 20.09
CA GLN A 250 -23.67 5.61 20.69
C GLN A 250 -22.31 5.37 21.35
N ARG A 251 -21.24 6.01 20.82
CA ARG A 251 -19.89 5.93 21.35
C ARG A 251 -19.56 7.00 22.39
N GLY A 252 -20.46 7.95 22.62
CA GLY A 252 -20.24 9.05 23.57
C GLY A 252 -19.28 10.13 23.08
N TYR A 253 -19.03 10.23 21.77
CA TYR A 253 -18.10 11.21 21.17
C TYR A 253 -18.76 12.60 21.05
N LYS A 254 -18.85 13.29 22.19
CA LYS A 254 -19.61 14.55 22.33
C LYS A 254 -19.17 15.64 21.36
N THR A 255 -17.85 15.78 21.13
CA THR A 255 -17.28 16.78 20.20
C THR A 255 -17.71 16.47 18.77
N MET A 256 -17.53 15.23 18.32
CA MET A 256 -17.95 14.81 16.97
C MET A 256 -19.45 14.99 16.76
N VAL A 257 -20.28 14.68 17.76
CA VAL A 257 -21.73 14.94 17.68
C VAL A 257 -22.04 16.41 17.43
N LYS A 258 -21.37 17.34 18.13
CA LYS A 258 -21.55 18.78 17.92
C LYS A 258 -21.13 19.20 16.51
N MET A 259 -20.00 18.69 15.99
CA MET A 259 -19.50 18.97 14.63
C MET A 259 -20.52 18.50 13.58
N LEU A 260 -20.94 17.24 13.65
CA LEU A 260 -21.87 16.61 12.73
C LEU A 260 -23.27 17.26 12.72
N MET A 261 -23.73 17.75 13.88
CA MET A 261 -25.03 18.46 13.98
C MET A 261 -24.96 19.87 13.40
N ARG A 262 -23.79 20.55 13.44
CA ARG A 262 -23.64 21.91 12.93
C ARG A 262 -23.83 21.95 11.41
N VAL A 263 -23.34 20.95 10.70
CA VAL A 263 -23.44 20.87 9.22
C VAL A 263 -24.87 20.53 8.76
N ARG A 264 -25.69 19.86 9.61
CA ARG A 264 -27.10 19.57 9.31
C ARG A 264 -28.02 20.77 9.33
N GLY A 265 -27.58 21.90 9.86
CA GLY A 265 -28.38 23.11 10.01
C GLY A 265 -28.31 24.09 8.82
N HIS A 266 -27.63 23.70 7.76
CA HIS A 266 -27.56 24.40 6.49
C HIS A 266 -28.07 23.48 5.37
#